data_30807f1dab0d9e302afad103e9cbfc97
#
_entry.id   30807f1dab0d9e302afad103e9cbfc97
#
_cell.length_a   1.000
_cell.length_b   1.000
_cell.length_c   1.000
_cell.angle_alpha   90.00
_cell.angle_beta   90.00
_cell.angle_gamma   90.00
#
_symmetry.space_group_name_H-M   'P 1'
#
loop_
_entity.id
_entity.type
_entity.pdbx_description
1 polymer ?
#
loop_
_entity_poly.entity_id
_entity_poly.type
_entity_poly.pdbx_seq_one_letter_code
_entity_poly.pdbx_strand_id
1 'polypeptide(L)'
;SKLTLSQPASTCPQCKSPIRWYHNIPIISWIILRGKCGSCQNPISIRYPLIELLTMVCSLIVVAVFGATIQMLFGLVLTWALITLTFIDFDTQLLPDRFTLPLAALGLGINSFAIYTTATSAIWGYLIGFLCLWVVYYLFKLVTGKEGMGYGDFKLLAALGAWMGPMMLPLIVLLSSVVGAIIGIILMKIRGENQPFAFGPYIAIAGWIAFLWGDQVMKVYLGG
;
A
#
# COMPACT_ATOMS: atom_id res chain seq x y z
N SER A 1 -4.00 -14.04 -28.18
CA SER A 1 -2.56 -13.76 -27.89
C SER A 1 -2.37 -13.70 -26.39
N LYS A 2 -1.47 -14.53 -25.85
CA LYS A 2 -1.12 -14.53 -24.42
C LYS A 2 -0.35 -13.24 -24.11
N LEU A 3 -1.00 -12.32 -23.39
CA LEU A 3 -0.34 -11.13 -22.85
C LEU A 3 0.66 -11.58 -21.78
N THR A 4 1.93 -11.31 -21.97
CA THR A 4 3.00 -11.48 -20.97
C THR A 4 3.53 -10.10 -20.57
N LEU A 5 4.25 -10.00 -19.45
CA LEU A 5 4.84 -8.74 -18.99
C LEU A 5 5.88 -8.15 -19.98
N SER A 6 6.39 -8.96 -20.90
CA SER A 6 7.40 -8.57 -21.90
C SER A 6 6.85 -8.47 -23.33
N GLN A 7 5.64 -8.96 -23.59
CA GLN A 7 5.04 -8.94 -24.92
C GLN A 7 3.53 -8.69 -24.85
N PRO A 8 2.98 -7.76 -25.64
CA PRO A 8 3.70 -6.88 -26.59
C PRO A 8 4.54 -5.81 -25.89
N ALA A 9 5.52 -5.25 -26.61
CA ALA A 9 6.32 -4.12 -26.12
C ALA A 9 5.43 -2.96 -25.69
N SER A 10 5.88 -2.15 -24.72
CA SER A 10 5.15 -0.96 -24.27
C SER A 10 4.83 -0.05 -25.45
N THR A 11 3.56 0.30 -25.59
CA THR A 11 3.05 1.13 -26.72
C THR A 11 2.31 2.35 -26.19
N CYS A 12 2.37 3.44 -26.92
CA CYS A 12 1.56 4.61 -26.63
C CYS A 12 0.06 4.26 -26.76
N PRO A 13 -0.80 4.56 -25.76
CA PRO A 13 -2.22 4.23 -25.85
C PRO A 13 -2.95 4.95 -26.98
N GLN A 14 -2.45 6.12 -27.40
CA GLN A 14 -3.06 6.93 -28.45
C GLN A 14 -2.61 6.53 -29.85
N CYS A 15 -1.31 6.60 -30.15
CA CYS A 15 -0.81 6.36 -31.51
C CYS A 15 -0.35 4.91 -31.75
N LYS A 16 -0.40 4.02 -30.74
CA LYS A 16 0.02 2.62 -30.80
C LYS A 16 1.49 2.41 -31.19
N SER A 17 2.27 3.49 -31.33
CA SER A 17 3.70 3.36 -31.63
C SER A 17 4.45 2.70 -30.47
N PRO A 18 5.42 1.82 -30.74
CA PRO A 18 6.23 1.18 -29.71
C PRO A 18 7.10 2.21 -29.01
N ILE A 19 7.16 2.10 -27.68
CA ILE A 19 8.01 2.96 -26.85
C ILE A 19 9.42 2.37 -26.88
N ARG A 20 10.41 3.19 -27.25
CA ARG A 20 11.81 2.77 -27.24
C ARG A 20 12.27 2.53 -25.80
N TRP A 21 13.15 1.56 -25.56
CA TRP A 21 13.60 1.18 -24.22
C TRP A 21 14.13 2.36 -23.39
N TYR A 22 14.83 3.31 -24.00
CA TYR A 22 15.37 4.50 -23.33
C TYR A 22 14.30 5.56 -23.02
N HIS A 23 13.13 5.48 -23.67
CA HIS A 23 11.94 6.27 -23.29
C HIS A 23 11.13 5.62 -22.17
N ASN A 24 11.59 4.49 -21.63
CA ASN A 24 10.99 3.78 -20.54
C ASN A 24 11.82 3.87 -19.25
N ILE A 25 12.88 4.72 -19.24
CA ILE A 25 13.67 4.97 -18.03
C ILE A 25 12.85 5.83 -17.08
N PRO A 26 12.60 5.35 -15.83
CA PRO A 26 11.76 6.05 -14.87
C PRO A 26 12.20 7.50 -14.67
N ILE A 27 11.23 8.41 -14.56
CA ILE A 27 11.41 9.85 -14.29
C ILE A 27 12.19 10.57 -15.41
N ILE A 28 13.38 10.06 -15.78
CA ILE A 28 14.31 10.68 -16.74
C ILE A 28 13.62 10.84 -18.11
N SER A 29 12.96 9.81 -18.60
CA SER A 29 12.27 9.85 -19.88
C SER A 29 11.17 10.88 -19.93
N TRP A 30 10.41 11.00 -18.84
CA TRP A 30 9.32 11.98 -18.76
C TRP A 30 9.87 13.42 -18.80
N ILE A 31 10.99 13.69 -18.11
CA ILE A 31 11.66 15.00 -18.11
C ILE A 31 12.21 15.32 -19.50
N ILE A 32 12.93 14.37 -20.13
CA ILE A 32 13.53 14.57 -21.46
C ILE A 32 12.44 14.82 -22.53
N LEU A 33 11.36 14.05 -22.46
CA LEU A 33 10.21 14.18 -23.38
C LEU A 33 9.24 15.32 -22.99
N ARG A 34 9.55 16.07 -21.93
CA ARG A 34 8.73 17.17 -21.39
C ARG A 34 7.26 16.74 -21.18
N GLY A 35 7.07 15.52 -20.68
CA GLY A 35 5.76 14.96 -20.42
C GLY A 35 4.92 14.65 -21.66
N LYS A 36 5.54 14.41 -22.82
CA LYS A 36 4.84 14.15 -24.09
C LYS A 36 5.34 12.87 -24.75
N CYS A 37 4.47 12.21 -25.52
CA CYS A 37 4.86 11.06 -26.32
C CYS A 37 5.88 11.47 -27.39
N GLY A 38 6.97 10.70 -27.55
CA GLY A 38 8.01 10.99 -28.53
C GLY A 38 7.56 10.90 -29.99
N SER A 39 6.41 10.25 -30.28
CA SER A 39 5.89 10.08 -31.65
C SER A 39 4.72 11.02 -31.95
N CYS A 40 3.69 11.06 -31.09
CA CYS A 40 2.46 11.83 -31.37
C CYS A 40 2.30 13.10 -30.51
N GLN A 41 3.27 13.41 -29.65
CA GLN A 41 3.29 14.59 -28.76
C GLN A 41 2.10 14.66 -27.78
N ASN A 42 1.34 13.58 -27.63
CA ASN A 42 0.23 13.53 -26.67
C ASN A 42 0.77 13.60 -25.23
N PRO A 43 0.12 14.35 -24.32
CA PRO A 43 0.61 14.50 -22.95
C PRO A 43 0.58 13.17 -22.18
N ILE A 44 1.64 12.93 -21.42
CA ILE A 44 1.78 11.80 -20.48
C ILE A 44 1.48 12.32 -19.08
N SER A 45 0.55 11.68 -18.38
CA SER A 45 0.16 12.09 -17.03
C SER A 45 1.36 12.17 -16.10
N ILE A 46 1.44 13.25 -15.32
CA ILE A 46 2.43 13.46 -14.25
C ILE A 46 2.35 12.38 -13.15
N ARG A 47 1.23 11.68 -13.06
CA ARG A 47 1.04 10.59 -12.11
C ARG A 47 2.10 9.48 -12.25
N TYR A 48 2.52 9.16 -13.49
CA TYR A 48 3.53 8.13 -13.72
C TYR A 48 4.88 8.47 -13.06
N PRO A 49 5.53 9.59 -13.39
CA PRO A 49 6.80 9.94 -12.74
C PRO A 49 6.66 10.19 -11.24
N LEU A 50 5.49 10.60 -10.72
CA LEU A 50 5.27 10.73 -9.29
C LEU A 50 5.25 9.38 -8.58
N ILE A 51 4.59 8.36 -9.16
CA ILE A 51 4.60 7.00 -8.59
C ILE A 51 6.01 6.40 -8.64
N GLU A 52 6.74 6.61 -9.73
CA GLU A 52 8.11 6.16 -9.89
C GLU A 52 9.03 6.80 -8.84
N LEU A 53 8.92 8.12 -8.64
CA LEU A 53 9.66 8.86 -7.62
C LEU A 53 9.33 8.38 -6.21
N LEU A 54 8.04 8.22 -5.90
CA LEU A 54 7.57 7.71 -4.61
C LEU A 54 8.17 6.32 -4.34
N THR A 55 8.08 5.42 -5.32
CA THR A 55 8.60 4.07 -5.20
C THR A 55 10.11 4.06 -4.98
N MET A 56 10.85 4.92 -5.70
CA MET A 56 12.28 5.07 -5.54
C MET A 56 12.63 5.55 -4.12
N VAL A 57 11.99 6.64 -3.66
CA VAL A 57 12.25 7.21 -2.33
C VAL A 57 11.92 6.21 -1.23
N CYS A 58 10.75 5.57 -1.28
CA CYS A 58 10.37 4.56 -0.30
C CYS A 58 11.35 3.36 -0.30
N SER A 59 11.81 2.93 -1.47
CA SER A 59 12.81 1.85 -1.57
C SER A 59 14.15 2.24 -0.94
N LEU A 60 14.63 3.48 -1.18
CA LEU A 60 15.85 3.98 -0.57
C LEU A 60 15.74 4.06 0.97
N ILE A 61 14.58 4.45 1.49
CA ILE A 61 14.32 4.47 2.94
C ILE A 61 14.40 3.05 3.51
N VAL A 62 13.78 2.06 2.87
CA VAL A 62 13.86 0.66 3.30
C VAL A 62 15.31 0.16 3.32
N VAL A 63 16.08 0.47 2.28
CA VAL A 63 17.52 0.12 2.22
C VAL A 63 18.31 0.81 3.34
N ALA A 64 18.00 2.08 3.62
CA ALA A 64 18.67 2.83 4.69
C ALA A 64 18.35 2.28 6.10
N VAL A 65 17.11 1.81 6.32
CA VAL A 65 16.68 1.27 7.62
C VAL A 65 17.21 -0.14 7.86
N PHE A 66 17.12 -1.03 6.87
CA PHE A 66 17.46 -2.44 7.05
C PHE A 66 18.86 -2.81 6.58
N GLY A 67 19.56 -1.93 5.85
CA GLY A 67 20.84 -2.26 5.24
C GLY A 67 20.74 -3.40 4.21
N ALA A 68 21.86 -4.01 3.84
CA ALA A 68 21.90 -5.12 2.88
C ALA A 68 21.59 -6.46 3.58
N THR A 69 20.34 -6.67 3.97
CA THR A 69 19.87 -7.85 4.71
C THR A 69 18.71 -8.55 3.99
N ILE A 70 18.37 -9.75 4.43
CA ILE A 70 17.17 -10.46 3.95
C ILE A 70 15.89 -9.68 4.30
N GLN A 71 15.87 -8.98 5.41
CA GLN A 71 14.77 -8.11 5.82
C GLN A 71 14.56 -6.97 4.81
N MET A 72 15.64 -6.37 4.30
CA MET A 72 15.54 -5.36 3.24
C MET A 72 14.81 -5.92 2.00
N LEU A 73 15.17 -7.12 1.55
CA LEU A 73 14.56 -7.71 0.34
C LEU A 73 13.05 -7.89 0.50
N PHE A 74 12.61 -8.48 1.60
CA PHE A 74 11.18 -8.65 1.87
C PHE A 74 10.51 -7.31 2.17
N GLY A 75 11.18 -6.38 2.83
CA GLY A 75 10.69 -5.02 3.07
C GLY A 75 10.43 -4.25 1.78
N LEU A 76 11.25 -4.42 0.74
CA LEU A 76 11.00 -3.87 -0.60
C LEU A 76 9.73 -4.46 -1.21
N VAL A 77 9.54 -5.79 -1.12
CA VAL A 77 8.32 -6.45 -1.62
C VAL A 77 7.07 -5.90 -0.93
N LEU A 78 7.10 -5.78 0.41
CA LEU A 78 6.01 -5.18 1.17
C LEU A 78 5.74 -3.74 0.69
N THR A 79 6.77 -2.93 0.59
CA THR A 79 6.67 -1.52 0.17
C THR A 79 6.01 -1.39 -1.21
N TRP A 80 6.46 -2.16 -2.19
CA TRP A 80 5.91 -2.13 -3.54
C TRP A 80 4.47 -2.63 -3.59
N ALA A 81 4.13 -3.65 -2.81
CA ALA A 81 2.76 -4.13 -2.68
C ALA A 81 1.85 -3.06 -2.06
N LEU A 82 2.28 -2.38 -0.99
CA LEU A 82 1.51 -1.32 -0.34
C LEU A 82 1.31 -0.11 -1.27
N ILE A 83 2.34 0.32 -2.01
CA ILE A 83 2.21 1.38 -3.01
C ILE A 83 1.20 0.97 -4.08
N THR A 84 1.32 -0.23 -4.62
CA THR A 84 0.40 -0.74 -5.65
C THR A 84 -1.04 -0.77 -5.15
N LEU A 85 -1.28 -1.32 -3.95
CA LEU A 85 -2.61 -1.39 -3.34
C LEU A 85 -3.18 0.01 -3.06
N THR A 86 -2.34 0.95 -2.61
CA THR A 86 -2.73 2.35 -2.40
C THR A 86 -3.28 2.99 -3.67
N PHE A 87 -2.59 2.84 -4.80
CA PHE A 87 -3.05 3.45 -6.05
C PHE A 87 -4.24 2.72 -6.68
N ILE A 88 -4.34 1.39 -6.51
CA ILE A 88 -5.53 0.64 -6.95
C ILE A 88 -6.75 1.11 -6.15
N ASP A 89 -6.61 1.26 -4.82
CA ASP A 89 -7.72 1.67 -3.96
C ASP A 89 -8.14 3.12 -4.22
N PHE A 90 -7.20 4.02 -4.50
CA PHE A 90 -7.54 5.39 -4.95
C PHE A 90 -8.35 5.41 -6.25
N ASP A 91 -8.09 4.49 -7.17
CA ASP A 91 -8.74 4.45 -8.48
C ASP A 91 -10.07 3.70 -8.46
N THR A 92 -10.15 2.61 -7.70
CA THR A 92 -11.27 1.66 -7.79
C THR A 92 -12.06 1.52 -6.51
N GLN A 93 -11.55 2.06 -5.38
CA GLN A 93 -12.07 1.85 -4.02
C GLN A 93 -12.22 0.35 -3.67
N LEU A 94 -11.35 -0.46 -4.25
CA LEU A 94 -11.31 -1.91 -4.06
C LEU A 94 -9.86 -2.37 -3.84
N LEU A 95 -9.67 -3.21 -2.83
CA LEU A 95 -8.41 -3.90 -2.58
C LEU A 95 -8.51 -5.34 -3.08
N PRO A 96 -7.88 -5.68 -4.23
CA PRO A 96 -8.05 -6.99 -4.84
C PRO A 96 -7.41 -8.10 -4.01
N ASP A 97 -8.14 -9.21 -3.82
CA ASP A 97 -7.69 -10.40 -3.09
C ASP A 97 -6.42 -11.00 -3.68
N ARG A 98 -6.23 -10.84 -5.00
CA ARG A 98 -5.02 -11.29 -5.72
C ARG A 98 -3.73 -10.65 -5.22
N PHE A 99 -3.79 -9.55 -4.50
CA PHE A 99 -2.64 -8.88 -3.89
C PHE A 99 -2.64 -9.05 -2.36
N THR A 100 -3.77 -8.85 -1.70
CA THR A 100 -3.85 -8.88 -0.23
C THR A 100 -3.61 -10.28 0.33
N LEU A 101 -4.18 -11.33 -0.29
CA LEU A 101 -4.00 -12.71 0.18
C LEU A 101 -2.57 -13.23 -0.03
N PRO A 102 -1.93 -13.09 -1.21
CA PRO A 102 -0.52 -13.45 -1.36
C PRO A 102 0.40 -12.66 -0.43
N LEU A 103 0.11 -11.38 -0.18
CA LEU A 103 0.88 -10.56 0.75
C LEU A 103 0.80 -11.11 2.19
N ALA A 104 -0.40 -11.50 2.63
CA ALA A 104 -0.60 -12.14 3.92
C ALA A 104 0.11 -13.51 4.01
N ALA A 105 -0.03 -14.34 2.98
CA ALA A 105 0.62 -15.63 2.90
C ALA A 105 2.16 -15.51 2.93
N LEU A 106 2.70 -14.52 2.23
CA LEU A 106 4.13 -14.22 2.26
C LEU A 106 4.58 -13.80 3.66
N GLY A 107 3.82 -12.91 4.35
CA GLY A 107 4.10 -12.49 5.71
C GLY A 107 4.15 -13.67 6.70
N LEU A 108 3.18 -14.57 6.63
CA LEU A 108 3.17 -15.81 7.43
C LEU A 108 4.36 -16.72 7.07
N GLY A 109 4.65 -16.86 5.77
CA GLY A 109 5.74 -17.72 5.28
C GLY A 109 7.12 -17.24 5.73
N ILE A 110 7.44 -15.96 5.61
CA ILE A 110 8.76 -15.41 6.03
C ILE A 110 8.93 -15.45 7.55
N ASN A 111 7.84 -15.26 8.30
CA ASN A 111 7.89 -15.27 9.75
C ASN A 111 7.86 -16.69 10.35
N SER A 112 7.67 -17.74 9.53
CA SER A 112 8.02 -19.11 9.94
C SER A 112 9.52 -19.26 10.17
N PHE A 113 10.34 -18.40 9.53
CA PHE A 113 11.80 -18.28 9.75
C PHE A 113 12.16 -17.13 10.70
N ALA A 114 11.17 -16.55 11.39
CA ALA A 114 11.35 -15.44 12.33
C ALA A 114 12.09 -14.22 11.74
N ILE A 115 11.79 -13.84 10.49
CA ILE A 115 12.47 -12.71 9.80
C ILE A 115 12.16 -11.37 10.45
N TYR A 116 10.89 -11.07 10.76
CA TYR A 116 10.47 -9.84 11.45
C TYR A 116 9.86 -10.12 12.81
N THR A 117 9.10 -11.22 12.93
CA THR A 117 8.45 -11.62 14.17
C THR A 117 8.37 -13.15 14.23
N THR A 118 7.96 -13.71 15.37
CA THR A 118 7.79 -15.17 15.48
C THR A 118 6.58 -15.66 14.68
N ALA A 119 6.59 -16.92 14.24
CA ALA A 119 5.48 -17.53 13.53
C ALA A 119 4.15 -17.44 14.30
N THR A 120 4.18 -17.69 15.61
CA THR A 120 3.00 -17.56 16.48
C THR A 120 2.47 -16.14 16.49
N SER A 121 3.37 -15.15 16.61
CA SER A 121 3.00 -13.73 16.59
C SER A 121 2.42 -13.31 15.24
N ALA A 122 2.97 -13.81 14.13
CA ALA A 122 2.45 -13.55 12.78
C ALA A 122 1.02 -14.11 12.61
N ILE A 123 0.75 -15.32 13.09
CA ILE A 123 -0.59 -15.93 13.05
C ILE A 123 -1.58 -15.12 13.87
N TRP A 124 -1.23 -14.76 15.11
CA TRP A 124 -2.09 -13.92 15.94
C TRP A 124 -2.28 -12.52 15.34
N GLY A 125 -1.24 -11.95 14.77
CA GLY A 125 -1.30 -10.67 14.06
C GLY A 125 -2.29 -10.71 12.89
N TYR A 126 -2.25 -11.77 12.07
CA TYR A 126 -3.20 -11.96 10.98
C TYR A 126 -4.65 -12.06 11.49
N LEU A 127 -4.90 -12.91 12.48
CA LEU A 127 -6.25 -13.14 13.04
C LEU A 127 -6.80 -11.87 13.70
N ILE A 128 -6.01 -11.24 14.58
CA ILE A 128 -6.43 -10.03 15.28
C ILE A 128 -6.62 -8.87 14.31
N GLY A 129 -5.72 -8.72 13.32
CA GLY A 129 -5.84 -7.67 12.31
C GLY A 129 -7.14 -7.79 11.49
N PHE A 130 -7.53 -8.99 11.12
CA PHE A 130 -8.81 -9.21 10.45
C PHE A 130 -10.00 -8.93 11.38
N LEU A 131 -10.01 -9.53 12.55
CA LEU A 131 -11.12 -9.48 13.48
C LEU A 131 -11.36 -8.06 14.04
N CYS A 132 -10.31 -7.29 14.27
CA CYS A 132 -10.40 -5.93 14.79
C CYS A 132 -11.31 -5.05 13.93
N LEU A 133 -11.02 -4.95 12.64
CA LEU A 133 -11.84 -4.14 11.73
C LEU A 133 -13.17 -4.82 11.40
N TRP A 134 -13.21 -6.15 11.34
CA TRP A 134 -14.46 -6.88 11.10
C TRP A 134 -15.48 -6.65 12.23
N VAL A 135 -15.05 -6.67 13.49
CA VAL A 135 -15.92 -6.38 14.64
C VAL A 135 -16.44 -4.94 14.59
N VAL A 136 -15.55 -3.97 14.32
CA VAL A 136 -15.96 -2.56 14.18
C VAL A 136 -16.99 -2.39 13.04
N TYR A 137 -16.74 -2.99 11.89
CA TYR A 137 -17.65 -2.97 10.75
C TYR A 137 -19.01 -3.57 11.12
N TYR A 138 -19.03 -4.74 11.77
CA TYR A 138 -20.25 -5.43 12.12
C TYR A 138 -21.09 -4.65 13.14
N LEU A 139 -20.45 -4.08 14.17
CA LEU A 139 -21.08 -3.21 15.14
C LEU A 139 -21.66 -1.95 14.47
N PHE A 140 -20.88 -1.31 13.59
CA PHE A 140 -21.36 -0.15 12.85
C PHE A 140 -22.57 -0.48 11.98
N LYS A 141 -22.54 -1.61 11.27
CA LYS A 141 -23.65 -2.09 10.44
C LYS A 141 -24.90 -2.39 11.25
N LEU A 142 -24.75 -2.97 12.46
CA LEU A 142 -25.89 -3.23 13.37
C LEU A 142 -26.55 -1.93 13.85
N VAL A 143 -25.75 -0.90 14.16
CA VAL A 143 -26.27 0.36 14.70
C VAL A 143 -26.83 1.27 13.61
N THR A 144 -26.18 1.35 12.45
CA THR A 144 -26.50 2.33 11.40
C THR A 144 -27.26 1.74 10.21
N GLY A 145 -27.24 0.41 10.03
CA GLY A 145 -27.79 -0.28 8.85
C GLY A 145 -26.96 -0.04 7.58
N LYS A 146 -25.82 0.68 7.65
CA LYS A 146 -24.99 1.05 6.51
C LYS A 146 -23.68 0.27 6.51
N GLU A 147 -23.14 0.04 5.30
CA GLU A 147 -21.79 -0.52 5.14
C GLU A 147 -20.77 0.62 5.21
N GLY A 148 -19.97 0.67 6.28
CA GLY A 148 -19.06 1.77 6.54
C GLY A 148 -17.63 1.56 5.99
N MET A 149 -17.26 0.32 5.59
CA MET A 149 -15.89 -0.02 5.21
C MET A 149 -15.86 -1.23 4.27
N GLY A 150 -14.87 -1.31 3.39
CA GLY A 150 -14.68 -2.43 2.48
C GLY A 150 -14.03 -3.66 3.14
N TYR A 151 -14.40 -4.87 2.71
CA TYR A 151 -13.77 -6.11 3.17
C TYR A 151 -12.27 -6.18 2.86
N GLY A 152 -11.80 -5.41 1.88
CA GLY A 152 -10.40 -5.33 1.51
C GLY A 152 -9.51 -4.74 2.61
N ASP A 153 -10.03 -3.77 3.35
CA ASP A 153 -9.33 -3.11 4.46
C ASP A 153 -8.98 -4.10 5.58
N PHE A 154 -9.92 -5.03 5.89
CA PHE A 154 -9.68 -6.08 6.90
C PHE A 154 -8.56 -7.01 6.49
N LYS A 155 -8.53 -7.40 5.19
CA LYS A 155 -7.51 -8.28 4.63
C LYS A 155 -6.15 -7.58 4.58
N LEU A 156 -6.13 -6.28 4.28
CA LEU A 156 -4.90 -5.49 4.30
C LEU A 156 -4.33 -5.37 5.72
N LEU A 157 -5.17 -5.05 6.71
CA LEU A 157 -4.72 -4.98 8.10
C LEU A 157 -4.28 -6.35 8.63
N ALA A 158 -4.97 -7.43 8.24
CA ALA A 158 -4.56 -8.81 8.53
C ALA A 158 -3.20 -9.14 7.91
N ALA A 159 -2.97 -8.76 6.65
CA ALA A 159 -1.68 -8.94 6.00
C ALA A 159 -0.56 -8.20 6.75
N LEU A 160 -0.77 -6.94 7.14
CA LEU A 160 0.19 -6.18 7.94
C LEU A 160 0.45 -6.84 9.30
N GLY A 161 -0.59 -7.37 9.95
CA GLY A 161 -0.45 -8.15 11.18
C GLY A 161 0.36 -9.43 10.98
N ALA A 162 0.22 -10.11 9.84
CA ALA A 162 1.03 -11.28 9.49
C ALA A 162 2.53 -10.94 9.31
N TRP A 163 2.85 -9.72 8.87
CA TRP A 163 4.23 -9.26 8.70
C TRP A 163 4.87 -8.82 10.02
N MET A 164 4.13 -8.10 10.88
CA MET A 164 4.70 -7.40 12.04
C MET A 164 4.24 -7.95 13.39
N GLY A 165 3.25 -8.84 13.40
CA GLY A 165 2.63 -9.31 14.63
C GLY A 165 1.55 -8.37 15.20
N PRO A 166 0.86 -8.79 16.29
CA PRO A 166 -0.30 -8.07 16.82
C PRO A 166 0.05 -6.77 17.53
N MET A 167 1.27 -6.62 18.03
CA MET A 167 1.68 -5.44 18.80
C MET A 167 1.69 -4.14 17.96
N MET A 168 1.88 -4.24 16.66
CA MET A 168 1.89 -3.09 15.75
C MET A 168 0.49 -2.66 15.29
N LEU A 169 -0.52 -3.53 15.42
CA LEU A 169 -1.88 -3.24 14.96
C LEU A 169 -2.52 -2.01 15.61
N PRO A 170 -2.43 -1.79 16.94
CA PRO A 170 -2.98 -0.58 17.55
C PRO A 170 -2.37 0.70 16.98
N LEU A 171 -1.07 0.72 16.73
CA LEU A 171 -0.38 1.86 16.12
C LEU A 171 -0.89 2.12 14.70
N ILE A 172 -1.03 1.06 13.89
CA ILE A 172 -1.54 1.17 12.52
C ILE A 172 -2.97 1.70 12.50
N VAL A 173 -3.85 1.13 13.34
CA VAL A 173 -5.26 1.54 13.43
C VAL A 173 -5.37 2.99 13.92
N LEU A 174 -4.60 3.39 14.93
CA LEU A 174 -4.60 4.76 15.43
C LEU A 174 -4.16 5.74 14.33
N LEU A 175 -3.00 5.53 13.72
CA LEU A 175 -2.47 6.42 12.70
C LEU A 175 -3.40 6.51 11.48
N SER A 176 -3.88 5.37 10.98
CA SER A 176 -4.79 5.35 9.82
C SER A 176 -6.12 6.04 10.12
N SER A 177 -6.67 5.85 11.33
CA SER A 177 -7.92 6.49 11.74
C SER A 177 -7.78 7.99 11.90
N VAL A 178 -6.69 8.48 12.51
CA VAL A 178 -6.44 9.91 12.67
C VAL A 178 -6.28 10.59 11.31
N VAL A 179 -5.41 10.04 10.44
CA VAL A 179 -5.18 10.61 9.11
C VAL A 179 -6.44 10.52 8.26
N GLY A 180 -7.13 9.37 8.28
CA GLY A 180 -8.38 9.16 7.56
C GLY A 180 -9.49 10.12 8.01
N ALA A 181 -9.63 10.35 9.32
CA ALA A 181 -10.60 11.31 9.86
C ALA A 181 -10.29 12.74 9.42
N ILE A 182 -9.04 13.18 9.51
CA ILE A 182 -8.64 14.53 9.09
C ILE A 182 -8.96 14.74 7.60
N ILE A 183 -8.52 13.80 6.75
CA ILE A 183 -8.75 13.90 5.31
C ILE A 183 -10.23 13.77 4.97
N GLY A 184 -10.97 12.88 5.63
CA GLY A 184 -12.41 12.73 5.46
C GLY A 184 -13.16 14.03 5.79
N ILE A 185 -12.82 14.69 6.90
CA ILE A 185 -13.43 15.99 7.28
C ILE A 185 -13.11 17.08 6.24
N ILE A 186 -11.86 17.13 5.75
CA ILE A 186 -11.44 18.09 4.72
C ILE A 186 -12.22 17.86 3.42
N LEU A 187 -12.33 16.60 2.98
CA LEU A 187 -13.06 16.25 1.77
C LEU A 187 -14.55 16.55 1.87
N MET A 188 -15.18 16.27 3.02
CA MET A 188 -16.57 16.63 3.28
C MET A 188 -16.81 18.14 3.18
N LYS A 189 -15.90 18.96 3.73
CA LYS A 189 -15.99 20.43 3.64
C LYS A 189 -15.83 20.95 2.21
N ILE A 190 -14.99 20.32 1.41
CA ILE A 190 -14.70 20.76 0.04
C ILE A 190 -15.76 20.27 -0.95
N ARG A 191 -16.22 19.03 -0.83
CA ARG A 191 -17.12 18.39 -1.81
C ARG A 191 -18.60 18.46 -1.44
N GLY A 192 -18.93 18.78 -0.20
CA GLY A 192 -20.31 18.97 0.25
C GLY A 192 -21.15 17.69 0.37
N GLU A 193 -20.59 16.51 0.07
CA GLU A 193 -21.30 15.24 0.05
C GLU A 193 -20.52 14.13 0.77
N ASN A 194 -21.26 13.21 1.42
CA ASN A 194 -20.74 11.97 1.96
C ASN A 194 -20.45 10.96 0.83
N GLN A 195 -19.40 11.21 0.07
CA GLN A 195 -18.92 10.21 -0.90
C GLN A 195 -18.06 9.17 -0.19
N PRO A 196 -18.21 7.88 -0.53
CA PRO A 196 -17.32 6.85 -0.03
C PRO A 196 -15.89 7.19 -0.42
N PHE A 197 -14.96 7.12 0.54
CA PHE A 197 -13.55 7.36 0.28
C PHE A 197 -12.73 6.10 0.57
N ALA A 198 -11.66 5.92 -0.18
CA ALA A 198 -10.76 4.80 0.00
C ALA A 198 -10.06 4.90 1.35
N PHE A 199 -10.21 3.90 2.23
CA PHE A 199 -9.55 3.87 3.55
C PHE A 199 -8.22 3.08 3.49
N GLY A 200 -8.08 2.15 2.55
CA GLY A 200 -6.88 1.34 2.34
C GLY A 200 -5.57 2.11 2.24
N PRO A 201 -5.50 3.27 1.53
CA PRO A 201 -4.30 4.09 1.47
C PRO A 201 -3.78 4.53 2.84
N TYR A 202 -4.66 4.85 3.77
CA TYR A 202 -4.28 5.29 5.12
C TYR A 202 -3.77 4.12 5.96
N ILE A 203 -4.38 2.93 5.81
CA ILE A 203 -3.87 1.70 6.42
C ILE A 203 -2.49 1.35 5.83
N ALA A 204 -2.31 1.46 4.52
CA ALA A 204 -1.05 1.16 3.86
C ALA A 204 0.08 2.10 4.31
N ILE A 205 -0.18 3.42 4.38
CA ILE A 205 0.80 4.41 4.85
C ILE A 205 1.12 4.18 6.33
N ALA A 206 0.10 4.02 7.18
CA ALA A 206 0.28 3.76 8.60
C ALA A 206 1.05 2.44 8.83
N GLY A 207 0.71 1.39 8.07
CA GLY A 207 1.40 0.11 8.10
C GLY A 207 2.86 0.21 7.68
N TRP A 208 3.16 0.98 6.65
CA TRP A 208 4.53 1.21 6.20
C TRP A 208 5.36 1.98 7.23
N ILE A 209 4.78 3.01 7.86
CA ILE A 209 5.42 3.75 8.96
C ILE A 209 5.68 2.83 10.16
N ALA A 210 4.67 2.04 10.56
CA ALA A 210 4.81 1.08 11.66
C ALA A 210 5.86 -0.01 11.33
N PHE A 211 5.96 -0.42 10.08
CA PHE A 211 6.94 -1.40 9.62
C PHE A 211 8.38 -0.90 9.75
N LEU A 212 8.63 0.38 9.48
CA LEU A 212 9.98 0.94 9.52
C LEU A 212 10.39 1.42 10.91
N TRP A 213 9.47 2.03 11.65
CA TRP A 213 9.77 2.73 12.90
C TRP A 213 8.89 2.30 14.08
N GLY A 214 8.04 1.28 13.90
CA GLY A 214 7.07 0.85 14.92
C GLY A 214 7.74 0.48 16.24
N ASP A 215 8.83 -0.25 16.21
CA ASP A 215 9.58 -0.62 17.42
C ASP A 215 10.12 0.60 18.19
N GLN A 216 10.57 1.62 17.46
CA GLN A 216 11.07 2.86 18.07
C GLN A 216 9.92 3.66 18.69
N VAL A 217 8.80 3.76 17.98
CA VAL A 217 7.59 4.44 18.49
C VAL A 217 7.04 3.71 19.71
N MET A 218 6.97 2.38 19.66
CA MET A 218 6.49 1.59 20.80
C MET A 218 7.40 1.68 22.01
N LYS A 219 8.72 1.71 21.86
CA LYS A 219 9.67 1.95 22.95
C LYS A 219 9.43 3.29 23.63
N VAL A 220 9.29 4.36 22.83
CA VAL A 220 9.01 5.70 23.38
C VAL A 220 7.66 5.74 24.11
N TYR A 221 6.64 5.07 23.56
CA TYR A 221 5.30 5.06 24.14
C TYR A 221 5.21 4.23 25.43
N LEU A 222 5.90 3.10 25.49
CA LEU A 222 5.90 2.20 26.65
C LEU A 222 6.94 2.57 27.73
N GLY A 223 7.71 3.65 27.52
CA GLY A 223 8.65 4.17 28.51
C GLY A 223 9.89 3.29 28.71
N GLY A 224 10.32 2.57 27.67
CA GLY A 224 11.53 1.73 27.64
C GLY A 224 12.75 2.50 27.17
#